data_15547115fdcc09848ea8a6c1fd69ffe2
#
_entry.id   15547115fdcc09848ea8a6c1fd69ffe2
#
_cell.length_a   1.000
_cell.length_b   1.000
_cell.length_c   1.000
_cell.angle_alpha   90.00
_cell.angle_beta   90.00
_cell.angle_gamma   90.00
#
_symmetry.space_group_name_H-M   'P 1'
#
loop_
_entity.id
_entity.type
_entity.pdbx_description
1 polymer ?
#
loop_
_entity_poly.entity_id
_entity_poly.type
_entity_poly.pdbx_seq_one_letter_code
_entity_poly.pdbx_strand_id
1 'polypeptide(L)'
;RVAMGRAIVREPALFLFDEPLSNLDARLRVQMRAEIRRLQRRLGVTSLFVTHDQTEAMTLGDRLVVMHAGHAAQVATPMEIWARPADTYVAGFIGSPSMNLLEAALADEGRAARLRAGPLLRFADGPRPGPDGRRLLLGVRPEHLRPAGAGGPEAFEVSLDLVEPLGSESVLHGRAAAGGEAVTARIAGAVPQAAGALRLAIPPAEAHVFDAESGRRLDPAG
;
A
#
# COMPACT_ATOMS: atom_id res chain seq x y z
N ARG A 1 -10.80 3.71 -28.30
CA ARG A 1 -11.30 2.47 -28.99
C ARG A 1 -10.81 2.38 -30.44
N VAL A 2 -11.02 3.41 -31.25
CA VAL A 2 -10.62 3.36 -32.68
C VAL A 2 -9.10 3.19 -32.84
N ALA A 3 -8.29 3.93 -32.06
CA ALA A 3 -6.82 3.82 -32.09
C ALA A 3 -6.33 2.43 -31.70
N MET A 4 -6.92 1.82 -30.69
CA MET A 4 -6.59 0.45 -30.29
C MET A 4 -6.98 -0.56 -31.38
N GLY A 5 -8.18 -0.43 -31.97
CA GLY A 5 -8.60 -1.28 -33.09
C GLY A 5 -7.63 -1.21 -34.28
N ARG A 6 -7.15 -0.02 -34.64
CA ARG A 6 -6.14 0.17 -35.68
C ARG A 6 -4.79 -0.49 -35.37
N ALA A 7 -4.37 -0.46 -34.09
CA ALA A 7 -3.13 -1.11 -33.67
C ALA A 7 -3.23 -2.63 -33.77
N ILE A 8 -4.37 -3.21 -33.41
CA ILE A 8 -4.63 -4.65 -33.41
C ILE A 8 -4.60 -5.24 -34.82
N VAL A 9 -5.26 -4.55 -35.77
CA VAL A 9 -5.35 -5.03 -37.20
C VAL A 9 -3.97 -5.15 -37.89
N ARG A 10 -2.96 -4.45 -37.34
CA ARG A 10 -1.57 -4.49 -37.87
C ARG A 10 -0.76 -5.72 -37.45
N GLU A 11 -1.31 -6.56 -36.55
CA GLU A 11 -0.61 -7.74 -35.99
C GLU A 11 0.83 -7.44 -35.54
N PRO A 12 1.03 -6.47 -34.64
CA PRO A 12 2.36 -6.04 -34.24
C PRO A 12 3.02 -7.09 -33.34
N ALA A 13 4.36 -7.12 -33.32
CA ALA A 13 5.12 -7.95 -32.37
C ALA A 13 5.06 -7.42 -30.93
N LEU A 14 4.74 -6.13 -30.73
CA LEU A 14 4.67 -5.45 -29.43
C LEU A 14 3.65 -4.32 -29.48
N PHE A 15 2.83 -4.20 -28.45
CA PHE A 15 1.99 -3.03 -28.20
C PHE A 15 2.63 -2.06 -27.22
N LEU A 16 2.59 -0.77 -27.53
CA LEU A 16 2.97 0.32 -26.64
C LEU A 16 1.75 1.21 -26.40
N PHE A 17 1.35 1.30 -25.14
CA PHE A 17 0.21 2.12 -24.72
C PHE A 17 0.68 3.16 -23.71
N ASP A 18 0.53 4.43 -24.07
CA ASP A 18 0.80 5.56 -23.17
C ASP A 18 -0.51 6.12 -22.67
N GLU A 19 -0.79 5.91 -21.39
CA GLU A 19 -2.01 6.32 -20.67
C GLU A 19 -3.32 6.07 -21.44
N PRO A 20 -3.60 4.85 -21.92
CA PRO A 20 -4.68 4.61 -22.87
C PRO A 20 -6.09 4.83 -22.31
N LEU A 21 -6.25 4.91 -20.99
CA LEU A 21 -7.54 5.05 -20.32
C LEU A 21 -7.72 6.39 -19.57
N SER A 22 -6.72 7.28 -19.58
CA SER A 22 -6.72 8.54 -18.81
C SER A 22 -7.91 9.46 -19.13
N ASN A 23 -8.38 9.48 -20.38
CA ASN A 23 -9.45 10.35 -20.85
C ASN A 23 -10.87 9.74 -20.75
N LEU A 24 -11.03 8.63 -20.02
CA LEU A 24 -12.32 7.95 -19.85
C LEU A 24 -12.93 8.25 -18.48
N ASP A 25 -14.28 8.29 -18.45
CA ASP A 25 -14.99 8.32 -17.18
C ASP A 25 -14.79 7.03 -16.37
N ALA A 26 -15.06 7.06 -15.06
CA ALA A 26 -14.77 5.97 -14.14
C ALA A 26 -15.48 4.66 -14.55
N ARG A 27 -16.73 4.72 -15.00
CA ARG A 27 -17.51 3.53 -15.39
C ARG A 27 -16.95 2.89 -16.67
N LEU A 28 -16.64 3.72 -17.66
CA LEU A 28 -16.07 3.26 -18.93
C LEU A 28 -14.64 2.72 -18.71
N ARG A 29 -13.87 3.32 -17.81
CA ARG A 29 -12.52 2.86 -17.45
C ARG A 29 -12.54 1.44 -16.89
N VAL A 30 -13.48 1.10 -16.00
CA VAL A 30 -13.66 -0.27 -15.47
C VAL A 30 -13.95 -1.27 -16.58
N GLN A 31 -14.88 -0.93 -17.49
CA GLN A 31 -15.23 -1.79 -18.62
C GLN A 31 -14.04 -2.00 -19.56
N MET A 32 -13.35 -0.92 -19.90
CA MET A 32 -12.21 -0.97 -20.82
C MET A 32 -11.03 -1.77 -20.26
N ARG A 33 -10.73 -1.68 -18.96
CA ARG A 33 -9.71 -2.52 -18.33
C ARG A 33 -10.01 -4.01 -18.54
N ALA A 34 -11.26 -4.42 -18.28
CA ALA A 34 -11.64 -5.82 -18.48
C ALA A 34 -11.55 -6.26 -19.97
N GLU A 35 -11.95 -5.38 -20.91
CA GLU A 35 -11.84 -5.66 -22.34
C GLU A 35 -10.38 -5.79 -22.79
N ILE A 36 -9.51 -4.86 -22.37
CA ILE A 36 -8.07 -4.88 -22.69
C ILE A 36 -7.43 -6.16 -22.15
N ARG A 37 -7.71 -6.53 -20.88
CA ARG A 37 -7.16 -7.74 -20.30
C ARG A 37 -7.57 -9.01 -21.05
N ARG A 38 -8.84 -9.12 -21.46
CA ARG A 38 -9.32 -10.23 -22.29
C ARG A 38 -8.62 -10.26 -23.65
N LEU A 39 -8.45 -9.09 -24.26
CA LEU A 39 -7.80 -8.95 -25.56
C LEU A 39 -6.34 -9.35 -25.52
N GLN A 40 -5.58 -8.86 -24.52
CA GLN A 40 -4.17 -9.27 -24.31
C GLN A 40 -4.03 -10.78 -24.22
N ARG A 41 -4.88 -11.43 -23.37
CA ARG A 41 -4.86 -12.89 -23.23
C ARG A 41 -5.18 -13.63 -24.54
N ARG A 42 -6.09 -13.07 -25.35
CA ARG A 42 -6.47 -13.67 -26.65
C ARG A 42 -5.37 -13.55 -27.70
N LEU A 43 -4.72 -12.39 -27.75
CA LEU A 43 -3.71 -12.09 -28.77
C LEU A 43 -2.34 -12.70 -28.41
N GLY A 44 -2.02 -12.85 -27.13
CA GLY A 44 -0.72 -13.34 -26.68
C GLY A 44 0.46 -12.43 -27.00
N VAL A 45 0.20 -11.19 -27.45
CA VAL A 45 1.23 -10.21 -27.81
C VAL A 45 1.69 -9.44 -26.59
N THR A 46 2.99 -9.31 -26.43
CA THR A 46 3.60 -8.50 -25.38
C THR A 46 3.09 -7.05 -25.46
N SER A 47 2.71 -6.50 -24.32
CA SER A 47 2.17 -5.13 -24.26
C SER A 47 2.85 -4.36 -23.14
N LEU A 48 3.34 -3.17 -23.44
CA LEU A 48 3.88 -2.23 -22.47
C LEU A 48 2.86 -1.11 -22.26
N PHE A 49 2.46 -0.89 -20.98
CA PHE A 49 1.56 0.18 -20.57
C PHE A 49 2.29 1.18 -19.70
N VAL A 50 2.10 2.46 -19.99
CA VAL A 50 2.43 3.54 -19.08
C VAL A 50 1.13 4.06 -18.49
N THR A 51 1.05 4.18 -17.17
CA THR A 51 -0.12 4.69 -16.47
C THR A 51 0.30 5.31 -15.14
N HIS A 52 -0.45 6.29 -14.68
CA HIS A 52 -0.40 6.81 -13.32
C HIS A 52 -1.54 6.27 -12.44
N ASP A 53 -2.47 5.49 -13.01
CA ASP A 53 -3.57 4.86 -12.29
C ASP A 53 -3.10 3.52 -11.70
N GLN A 54 -3.03 3.45 -10.37
CA GLN A 54 -2.60 2.26 -9.63
C GLN A 54 -3.50 1.05 -9.91
N THR A 55 -4.81 1.27 -10.07
CA THR A 55 -5.76 0.18 -10.35
C THR A 55 -5.50 -0.41 -11.73
N GLU A 56 -5.16 0.43 -12.72
CA GLU A 56 -4.75 -0.06 -14.04
C GLU A 56 -3.48 -0.88 -13.94
N ALA A 57 -2.44 -0.36 -13.29
CA ALA A 57 -1.17 -1.05 -13.10
C ALA A 57 -1.35 -2.41 -12.42
N MET A 58 -2.12 -2.46 -11.33
CA MET A 58 -2.38 -3.69 -10.57
C MET A 58 -3.21 -4.73 -11.32
N THR A 59 -4.09 -4.29 -12.24
CA THR A 59 -5.06 -5.20 -12.89
C THR A 59 -4.68 -5.62 -14.30
N LEU A 60 -3.95 -4.79 -15.04
CA LEU A 60 -3.57 -5.07 -16.43
C LEU A 60 -2.21 -5.73 -16.56
N GLY A 61 -1.25 -5.41 -15.68
CA GLY A 61 0.11 -5.92 -15.78
C GLY A 61 0.26 -7.35 -15.26
N ASP A 62 1.04 -8.18 -15.94
CA ASP A 62 1.59 -9.42 -15.38
C ASP A 62 2.87 -9.12 -14.59
N ARG A 63 3.58 -8.07 -14.99
CA ARG A 63 4.70 -7.47 -14.25
C ARG A 63 4.49 -5.97 -14.19
N LEU A 64 4.86 -5.38 -13.06
CA LEU A 64 4.78 -3.96 -12.81
C LEU A 64 6.18 -3.41 -12.58
N VAL A 65 6.46 -2.26 -13.18
CA VAL A 65 7.67 -1.48 -12.95
C VAL A 65 7.25 -0.19 -12.24
N VAL A 66 7.63 -0.02 -10.99
CA VAL A 66 7.46 1.25 -10.27
C VAL A 66 8.65 2.13 -10.55
N MET A 67 8.42 3.28 -11.18
CA MET A 67 9.46 4.25 -11.53
C MET A 67 9.56 5.35 -10.47
N HIS A 68 10.78 5.70 -10.09
CA HIS A 68 11.06 6.83 -9.19
C HIS A 68 12.31 7.57 -9.66
N ALA A 69 12.20 8.87 -9.85
CA ALA A 69 13.31 9.75 -10.26
C ALA A 69 14.12 9.19 -11.46
N GLY A 70 13.43 8.62 -12.45
CA GLY A 70 14.07 8.07 -13.66
C GLY A 70 14.63 6.65 -13.50
N HIS A 71 14.52 6.04 -12.32
CA HIS A 71 15.00 4.69 -12.05
C HIS A 71 13.85 3.72 -11.76
N ALA A 72 14.03 2.43 -12.07
CA ALA A 72 13.10 1.39 -11.66
C ALA A 72 13.32 1.08 -10.17
N ALA A 73 12.41 1.57 -9.32
CA ALA A 73 12.47 1.34 -7.87
C ALA A 73 12.16 -0.12 -7.52
N GLN A 74 11.19 -0.73 -8.21
CA GLN A 74 10.88 -2.15 -8.07
C GLN A 74 10.30 -2.73 -9.36
N VAL A 75 10.66 -3.99 -9.65
CA VAL A 75 10.12 -4.75 -10.80
C VAL A 75 9.69 -6.12 -10.29
N ALA A 76 8.39 -6.38 -10.24
CA ALA A 76 7.84 -7.66 -9.78
C ALA A 76 6.39 -7.84 -10.28
N THR A 77 5.72 -8.91 -9.87
CA THR A 77 4.27 -9.02 -10.08
C THR A 77 3.54 -7.98 -9.22
N PRO A 78 2.34 -7.53 -9.63
CA PRO A 78 1.56 -6.57 -8.83
C PRO A 78 1.37 -7.00 -7.37
N MET A 79 1.06 -8.28 -7.13
CA MET A 79 0.84 -8.80 -5.78
C MET A 79 2.12 -8.87 -4.94
N GLU A 80 3.28 -9.13 -5.56
CA GLU A 80 4.57 -9.07 -4.85
C GLU A 80 4.91 -7.64 -4.43
N ILE A 81 4.68 -6.66 -5.31
CA ILE A 81 4.91 -5.24 -4.96
C ILE A 81 3.97 -4.81 -3.83
N TRP A 82 2.71 -5.25 -3.87
CA TRP A 82 1.74 -4.99 -2.81
C TRP A 82 2.18 -5.59 -1.47
N ALA A 83 2.55 -6.87 -1.48
CA ALA A 83 2.89 -7.63 -0.27
C ALA A 83 4.30 -7.31 0.25
N ARG A 84 5.25 -6.97 -0.62
CA ARG A 84 6.67 -6.77 -0.27
C ARG A 84 7.24 -5.55 -1.01
N PRO A 85 6.79 -4.32 -0.71
CA PRO A 85 7.38 -3.12 -1.30
C PRO A 85 8.85 -3.03 -0.90
N ALA A 86 9.72 -2.68 -1.85
CA ALA A 86 11.17 -2.65 -1.68
C ALA A 86 11.62 -1.50 -0.77
N ASP A 87 10.87 -0.42 -0.73
CA ASP A 87 11.14 0.76 0.07
C ASP A 87 9.86 1.54 0.41
N THR A 88 10.03 2.60 1.19
CA THR A 88 8.93 3.48 1.62
C THR A 88 8.27 4.23 0.47
N TYR A 89 9.00 4.53 -0.61
CA TYR A 89 8.43 5.16 -1.79
C TYR A 89 7.44 4.22 -2.47
N VAL A 90 7.85 2.99 -2.75
CA VAL A 90 6.97 1.98 -3.37
C VAL A 90 5.78 1.68 -2.46
N ALA A 91 6.01 1.56 -1.14
CA ALA A 91 4.96 1.33 -0.14
C ALA A 91 3.91 2.44 -0.13
N GLY A 92 4.33 3.70 -0.22
CA GLY A 92 3.45 4.87 -0.27
C GLY A 92 2.80 5.09 -1.62
N PHE A 93 3.48 4.68 -2.71
CA PHE A 93 2.96 4.85 -4.06
C PHE A 93 1.88 3.82 -4.40
N ILE A 94 2.00 2.56 -3.94
CA ILE A 94 1.04 1.48 -4.22
C ILE A 94 0.05 1.34 -3.07
N GLY A 95 -1.21 1.65 -3.37
CA GLY A 95 -2.35 1.59 -2.44
C GLY A 95 -3.06 2.94 -2.32
N SER A 96 -4.37 2.90 -2.20
CA SER A 96 -5.21 4.08 -1.99
C SER A 96 -6.26 3.79 -0.91
N PRO A 97 -6.13 4.43 0.26
CA PRO A 97 -5.09 5.38 0.67
C PRO A 97 -3.68 4.76 0.77
N SER A 98 -2.66 5.60 0.83
CA SER A 98 -1.26 5.18 0.97
C SER A 98 -0.98 4.45 2.28
N MET A 99 0.07 3.63 2.32
CA MET A 99 0.53 2.95 3.52
C MET A 99 0.89 3.97 4.62
N ASN A 100 0.43 3.73 5.84
CA ASN A 100 0.90 4.46 7.01
C ASN A 100 2.37 4.10 7.28
N LEU A 101 3.20 5.10 7.55
CA LEU A 101 4.60 4.92 7.96
C LEU A 101 4.77 5.54 9.34
N LEU A 102 4.88 4.69 10.38
CA LEU A 102 4.93 5.10 11.78
C LEU A 102 6.36 4.99 12.29
N GLU A 103 6.84 6.02 12.97
CA GLU A 103 8.16 6.01 13.60
C GLU A 103 8.23 4.96 14.70
N ALA A 104 9.29 4.16 14.67
CA ALA A 104 9.54 3.13 15.64
C ALA A 104 11.05 2.95 15.90
N ALA A 105 11.37 2.23 16.96
CA ALA A 105 12.73 1.80 17.26
C ALA A 105 12.76 0.28 17.42
N LEU A 106 13.82 -0.34 16.90
CA LEU A 106 14.08 -1.78 17.08
C LEU A 106 14.23 -2.10 18.56
N ALA A 107 13.70 -3.23 19.01
CA ALA A 107 13.68 -3.64 20.40
C ALA A 107 13.69 -5.17 20.52
N ASP A 108 13.97 -5.67 21.73
CA ASP A 108 13.90 -7.10 22.07
C ASP A 108 14.83 -7.93 21.16
N GLU A 109 16.08 -7.49 21.04
CA GLU A 109 17.11 -8.16 20.21
C GLU A 109 16.67 -8.34 18.74
N GLY A 110 16.02 -7.32 18.20
CA GLY A 110 15.51 -7.33 16.82
C GLY A 110 14.17 -8.02 16.64
N ARG A 111 13.53 -8.54 17.68
CA ARG A 111 12.26 -9.30 17.58
C ARG A 111 11.01 -8.43 17.63
N ALA A 112 11.16 -7.16 17.97
CA ALA A 112 10.04 -6.23 18.10
C ALA A 112 10.41 -4.83 17.63
N ALA A 113 9.38 -4.03 17.36
CA ALA A 113 9.50 -2.59 17.18
C ALA A 113 8.68 -1.88 18.26
N ARG A 114 9.29 -0.90 18.93
CA ARG A 114 8.58 0.03 19.82
C ARG A 114 8.15 1.24 19.00
N LEU A 115 6.86 1.39 18.81
CA LEU A 115 6.31 2.56 18.14
C LEU A 115 6.51 3.81 19.00
N ARG A 116 6.73 4.95 18.36
CA ARG A 116 6.72 6.24 19.02
C ARG A 116 5.36 6.53 19.67
N ALA A 117 4.27 6.03 19.07
CA ALA A 117 2.92 6.06 19.61
C ALA A 117 2.70 5.18 20.87
N GLY A 118 3.71 4.42 21.32
CA GLY A 118 3.77 3.74 22.60
C GLY A 118 3.77 2.22 22.58
N PRO A 119 2.98 1.48 21.76
CA PRO A 119 2.93 0.04 21.83
C PRO A 119 4.20 -0.64 21.32
N LEU A 120 4.45 -1.83 21.84
CA LEU A 120 5.50 -2.74 21.34
C LEU A 120 4.86 -3.76 20.41
N LEU A 121 5.29 -3.76 19.14
CA LEU A 121 4.86 -4.73 18.13
C LEU A 121 5.92 -5.82 17.99
N ARG A 122 5.57 -7.08 18.25
CA ARG A 122 6.42 -8.24 17.98
C ARG A 122 6.32 -8.64 16.52
N PHE A 123 7.45 -8.92 15.87
CA PHE A 123 7.43 -9.38 14.49
C PHE A 123 6.97 -10.83 14.41
N ALA A 124 6.11 -11.13 13.44
CA ALA A 124 5.56 -12.48 13.24
C ALA A 124 6.53 -13.43 12.52
N ASP A 125 7.46 -12.88 11.73
CA ASP A 125 8.28 -13.58 10.74
C ASP A 125 9.79 -13.63 11.09
N GLY A 126 10.13 -13.25 12.32
CA GLY A 126 11.51 -13.33 12.83
C GLY A 126 12.17 -11.97 13.09
N PRO A 127 13.39 -12.00 13.64
CA PRO A 127 14.10 -10.79 14.06
C PRO A 127 14.60 -9.97 12.86
N ARG A 128 14.73 -8.66 13.06
CA ARG A 128 15.33 -7.72 12.10
C ARG A 128 16.79 -7.44 12.48
N PRO A 129 17.66 -7.22 11.49
CA PRO A 129 19.07 -6.95 11.75
C PRO A 129 19.28 -5.56 12.35
N GLY A 130 20.14 -5.47 13.33
CA GLY A 130 20.57 -4.21 13.94
C GLY A 130 20.48 -4.22 15.47
N PRO A 131 21.10 -3.23 16.11
CA PRO A 131 21.02 -3.07 17.57
C PRO A 131 19.66 -2.50 17.99
N ASP A 132 19.26 -2.79 19.22
CA ASP A 132 18.11 -2.15 19.85
C ASP A 132 18.28 -0.62 19.84
N GLY A 133 17.19 0.09 19.61
CA GLY A 133 17.22 1.55 19.41
C GLY A 133 17.44 2.00 17.97
N ARG A 134 17.76 1.11 17.03
CA ARG A 134 17.83 1.45 15.59
C ARG A 134 16.51 2.05 15.15
N ARG A 135 16.56 3.21 14.49
CA ARG A 135 15.37 3.89 13.97
C ARG A 135 14.75 3.13 12.80
N LEU A 136 13.45 2.91 12.88
CA LEU A 136 12.64 2.20 11.90
C LEU A 136 11.45 3.05 11.47
N LEU A 137 10.91 2.73 10.29
CA LEU A 137 9.55 3.07 9.91
C LEU A 137 8.74 1.77 9.82
N LEU A 138 7.68 1.70 10.61
CA LEU A 138 6.73 0.59 10.56
C LEU A 138 5.62 0.93 9.60
N GLY A 139 5.54 0.17 8.49
CA GLY A 139 4.52 0.32 7.48
C GLY A 139 3.29 -0.53 7.82
N VAL A 140 2.10 0.05 7.73
CA VAL A 140 0.83 -0.68 7.81
C VAL A 140 -0.17 -0.10 6.84
N ARG A 141 -0.82 -0.96 6.04
CA ARG A 141 -1.85 -0.50 5.12
C ARG A 141 -3.10 -0.06 5.87
N PRO A 142 -3.82 0.97 5.38
CA PRO A 142 -5.04 1.46 6.02
C PRO A 142 -6.09 0.38 6.31
N GLU A 143 -6.25 -0.58 5.41
CA GLU A 143 -7.20 -1.68 5.52
C GLU A 143 -6.76 -2.80 6.48
N HIS A 144 -5.50 -2.81 6.89
CA HIS A 144 -4.98 -3.78 7.86
C HIS A 144 -5.09 -3.29 9.30
N LEU A 145 -5.28 -1.99 9.52
CA LEU A 145 -5.56 -1.48 10.86
C LEU A 145 -6.92 -2.01 11.36
N ARG A 146 -6.96 -2.44 12.61
CA ARG A 146 -8.15 -3.03 13.24
C ARG A 146 -8.59 -2.21 14.45
N PRO A 147 -9.90 -1.91 14.60
CA PRO A 147 -10.40 -1.38 15.87
C PRO A 147 -10.07 -2.35 17.00
N ALA A 148 -9.50 -1.82 18.08
CA ALA A 148 -9.09 -2.59 19.25
C ALA A 148 -9.93 -2.22 20.47
N GLY A 149 -10.29 -3.25 21.26
CA GLY A 149 -10.88 -3.05 22.58
C GLY A 149 -9.89 -2.44 23.58
N ALA A 150 -10.36 -2.11 24.77
CA ALA A 150 -9.61 -1.34 25.79
C ALA A 150 -8.28 -1.99 26.28
N GLY A 151 -7.94 -3.21 25.91
CA GLY A 151 -6.81 -3.98 26.47
C GLY A 151 -5.82 -4.58 25.47
N GLY A 152 -5.90 -4.29 24.19
CA GLY A 152 -4.96 -4.85 23.19
C GLY A 152 -3.54 -4.31 23.38
N PRO A 153 -2.50 -5.16 23.63
CA PRO A 153 -1.14 -4.69 23.91
C PRO A 153 -0.46 -4.01 22.71
N GLU A 154 -0.96 -4.24 21.50
CA GLU A 154 -0.41 -3.72 20.23
C GLU A 154 -1.26 -2.55 19.71
N ALA A 155 -2.20 -2.02 20.51
CA ALA A 155 -3.10 -0.95 20.11
C ALA A 155 -2.60 0.41 20.57
N PHE A 156 -2.75 1.40 19.71
CA PHE A 156 -2.48 2.80 19.99
C PHE A 156 -3.73 3.65 19.74
N GLU A 157 -3.80 4.77 20.39
CA GLU A 157 -4.91 5.72 20.27
C GLU A 157 -4.66 6.65 19.08
N VAL A 158 -5.71 6.87 18.29
CA VAL A 158 -5.74 7.81 17.18
C VAL A 158 -6.84 8.83 17.42
N SER A 159 -6.48 10.09 17.56
CA SER A 159 -7.40 11.23 17.53
C SER A 159 -7.91 11.39 16.11
N LEU A 160 -9.23 11.37 15.92
CA LEU A 160 -9.84 11.46 14.59
C LEU A 160 -10.06 12.92 14.19
N ASP A 161 -9.48 13.29 13.05
CA ASP A 161 -9.69 14.61 12.44
C ASP A 161 -10.90 14.58 11.48
N LEU A 162 -11.09 13.47 10.73
CA LEU A 162 -12.14 13.30 9.74
C LEU A 162 -12.55 11.84 9.61
N VAL A 163 -13.84 11.60 9.43
CA VAL A 163 -14.41 10.30 9.05
C VAL A 163 -15.16 10.45 7.74
N GLU A 164 -14.77 9.69 6.71
CA GLU A 164 -15.42 9.64 5.41
C GLU A 164 -16.22 8.34 5.27
N PRO A 165 -17.55 8.36 5.46
CA PRO A 165 -18.36 7.17 5.25
C PRO A 165 -18.57 6.90 3.75
N LEU A 166 -18.14 5.72 3.29
CA LEU A 166 -18.27 5.27 1.90
C LEU A 166 -19.38 4.22 1.72
N GLY A 167 -20.27 4.08 2.70
CA GLY A 167 -21.37 3.12 2.69
C GLY A 167 -20.98 1.78 3.32
N SER A 168 -20.26 0.93 2.61
CA SER A 168 -19.81 -0.38 3.14
C SER A 168 -18.61 -0.27 4.09
N GLU A 169 -17.94 0.85 4.11
CA GLU A 169 -16.73 1.11 4.90
C GLU A 169 -16.63 2.59 5.25
N SER A 170 -15.74 2.93 6.18
CA SER A 170 -15.36 4.29 6.52
C SER A 170 -13.85 4.45 6.38
N VAL A 171 -13.41 5.58 5.79
CA VAL A 171 -12.01 6.00 5.82
C VAL A 171 -11.85 7.01 6.95
N LEU A 172 -10.94 6.72 7.85
CA LEU A 172 -10.64 7.53 9.03
C LEU A 172 -9.31 8.24 8.79
N HIS A 173 -9.29 9.55 9.04
CA HIS A 173 -8.08 10.36 9.05
C HIS A 173 -7.88 10.91 10.45
N GLY A 174 -6.67 10.77 10.96
CA GLY A 174 -6.37 11.22 12.32
C GLY A 174 -4.88 11.26 12.60
N ARG A 175 -4.56 11.38 13.89
CA ARG A 175 -3.18 11.42 14.36
C ARG A 175 -3.01 10.47 15.54
N ALA A 176 -1.86 9.77 15.56
CA ALA A 176 -1.47 9.00 16.74
C ALA A 176 -1.36 9.93 17.94
N ALA A 177 -2.05 9.62 19.04
CA ALA A 177 -2.15 10.50 20.22
C ALA A 177 -0.78 10.74 20.87
N ALA A 178 0.07 9.72 20.93
CA ALA A 178 1.47 9.86 21.32
C ALA A 178 2.35 9.87 20.07
N GLY A 179 2.93 10.99 19.70
CA GLY A 179 3.82 11.10 18.53
C GLY A 179 3.30 11.99 17.41
N GLY A 180 1.99 12.12 17.24
CA GLY A 180 1.34 13.04 16.30
C GLY A 180 1.46 12.66 14.82
N GLU A 181 1.94 11.44 14.49
CA GLU A 181 2.01 10.97 13.12
C GLU A 181 0.61 10.86 12.52
N ALA A 182 0.47 11.24 11.25
CA ALA A 182 -0.77 11.06 10.51
C ALA A 182 -1.08 9.57 10.35
N VAL A 183 -2.33 9.20 10.61
CA VAL A 183 -2.84 7.83 10.48
C VAL A 183 -4.10 7.83 9.64
N THR A 184 -4.12 7.00 8.62
CA THR A 184 -5.32 6.71 7.84
C THR A 184 -5.71 5.25 8.06
N ALA A 185 -6.97 5.01 8.40
CA ALA A 185 -7.50 3.64 8.53
C ALA A 185 -8.73 3.46 7.65
N ARG A 186 -8.91 2.22 7.17
CA ARG A 186 -10.05 1.82 6.36
C ARG A 186 -10.80 0.71 7.09
N ILE A 187 -11.94 1.03 7.65
CA ILE A 187 -12.68 0.17 8.56
C ILE A 187 -14.01 -0.24 7.92
N ALA A 188 -14.33 -1.53 7.94
CA ALA A 188 -15.62 -2.02 7.47
C ALA A 188 -16.76 -1.45 8.30
N GLY A 189 -17.82 -1.03 7.61
CA GLY A 189 -19.03 -0.44 8.23
C GLY A 189 -18.91 1.05 8.54
N ALA A 190 -19.88 1.55 9.25
CA ALA A 190 -19.98 2.96 9.62
C ALA A 190 -19.28 3.23 10.97
N VAL A 191 -18.39 4.21 10.97
CA VAL A 191 -17.80 4.77 12.18
C VAL A 191 -18.44 6.13 12.44
N PRO A 192 -18.99 6.39 13.66
CA PRO A 192 -19.59 7.68 13.96
C PRO A 192 -18.58 8.82 13.91
N GLN A 193 -18.94 9.92 13.27
CA GLN A 193 -18.10 11.14 13.21
C GLN A 193 -17.75 11.68 14.62
N ALA A 194 -18.65 11.48 15.59
CA ALA A 194 -18.48 11.94 16.96
C ALA A 194 -17.57 11.05 17.84
N ALA A 195 -16.91 10.04 17.25
CA ALA A 195 -16.07 9.13 18.03
C ALA A 195 -14.85 9.82 18.70
N GLY A 196 -14.42 10.99 18.15
CA GLY A 196 -13.32 11.80 18.70
C GLY A 196 -11.96 11.09 18.68
N ALA A 197 -11.88 9.89 19.23
CA ALA A 197 -10.70 9.04 19.21
C ALA A 197 -11.08 7.56 19.04
N LEU A 198 -10.14 6.79 18.47
CA LEU A 198 -10.31 5.35 18.28
C LEU A 198 -8.99 4.63 18.61
N ARG A 199 -9.07 3.49 19.26
CA ARG A 199 -7.92 2.62 19.42
C ARG A 199 -7.80 1.69 18.21
N LEU A 200 -6.61 1.69 17.59
CA LEU A 200 -6.30 0.85 16.44
C LEU A 200 -5.15 -0.09 16.79
N ALA A 201 -5.25 -1.34 16.38
CA ALA A 201 -4.20 -2.35 16.49
C ALA A 201 -3.58 -2.62 15.12
N ILE A 202 -2.28 -2.92 15.14
CA ILE A 202 -1.53 -3.38 13.97
C ILE A 202 -1.36 -4.89 14.11
N PRO A 203 -1.99 -5.72 13.25
CA PRO A 203 -1.69 -7.15 13.23
C PRO A 203 -0.22 -7.37 12.86
N PRO A 204 0.56 -8.12 13.63
CA PRO A 204 2.00 -8.31 13.38
C PRO A 204 2.33 -8.89 12.00
N ALA A 205 1.47 -9.76 11.48
CA ALA A 205 1.65 -10.36 10.15
C ALA A 205 1.49 -9.38 8.98
N GLU A 206 0.84 -8.22 9.23
CA GLU A 206 0.56 -7.20 8.23
C GLU A 206 1.51 -6.00 8.32
N ALA A 207 2.48 -6.08 9.24
CA ALA A 207 3.45 -5.01 9.44
C ALA A 207 4.63 -5.15 8.49
N HIS A 208 4.98 -4.05 7.84
CA HIS A 208 6.20 -3.92 7.04
C HIS A 208 7.25 -3.14 7.85
N VAL A 209 8.50 -3.53 7.73
CA VAL A 209 9.59 -2.86 8.45
C VAL A 209 10.53 -2.23 7.45
N PHE A 210 10.82 -0.95 7.63
CA PHE A 210 11.76 -0.19 6.81
C PHE A 210 12.80 0.48 7.70
N ASP A 211 14.00 0.59 7.18
CA ASP A 211 15.04 1.41 7.76
C ASP A 211 14.69 2.89 7.64
N ALA A 212 14.73 3.64 8.72
CA ALA A 212 14.29 5.04 8.72
C ALA A 212 15.22 5.98 7.94
N GLU A 213 16.49 5.62 7.76
CA GLU A 213 17.48 6.45 7.08
C GLU A 213 17.44 6.22 5.57
N SER A 214 17.51 4.96 5.14
CA SER A 214 17.55 4.60 3.72
C SER A 214 16.17 4.43 3.08
N GLY A 215 15.12 4.30 3.87
CA GLY A 215 13.78 3.93 3.42
C GLY A 215 13.65 2.49 2.93
N ARG A 216 14.72 1.70 2.93
CA ARG A 216 14.71 0.33 2.40
C ARG A 216 14.01 -0.63 3.34
N ARG A 217 13.34 -1.62 2.76
CA ARG A 217 12.73 -2.72 3.51
C ARG A 217 13.80 -3.49 4.30
N LEU A 218 13.47 -3.82 5.53
CA LEU A 218 14.24 -4.74 6.38
C LEU A 218 13.50 -6.08 6.46
N ASP A 219 14.04 -7.07 5.78
CA ASP A 219 13.57 -8.44 5.88
C ASP A 219 14.13 -9.13 7.16
N PRO A 220 13.52 -10.25 7.61
CA PRO A 220 14.06 -11.04 8.71
C PRO A 220 15.53 -11.42 8.48
N ALA A 221 16.31 -11.45 9.55
CA ALA A 221 17.62 -12.07 9.53
C ALA A 221 17.43 -13.58 9.29
N GLY A 222 18.05 -14.10 8.23
CA GLY A 222 18.02 -15.51 7.89
C GLY A 222 18.77 -16.37 8.91
#